data_e039220e73a864cccac4b6690cd774d6
#
_entry.id   e039220e73a864cccac4b6690cd774d6
#
_cell.length_a   1.000
_cell.length_b   1.000
_cell.length_c   1.000
_cell.angle_alpha   90.00
_cell.angle_beta   90.00
_cell.angle_gamma   90.00
#
_symmetry.space_group_name_H-M   'P 1'
#
loop_
_entity.id
_entity.type
_entity.pdbx_description
1 polymer ?
#
loop_
_entity_poly.entity_id
_entity_poly.type
_entity_poly.pdbx_seq_one_letter_code
_entity_poly.pdbx_strand_id
1 'polypeptide(L)'
;MTVPRQSAAPDENFRPPEDRRHMIRRRWLTAIIIVLLVGIPAGYLVVSAEQSRDSGRDKEAESSASGLRDTWPSQMKRRVFGVPIPPKSKGVAYYETSNWKTSRLFVQFRTTSAGLDLFLEGVGINRAALKNGEITIGDRDADTVGWKFPPSRDWAGASHTQKDPLPSQDITVDMTRTDRPKVYVVSTTTP
;
A
#
# COMPACT_ATOMS: atom_id res chain seq x y z
N MET A 1 3.96 -78.08 -69.48
CA MET A 1 3.13 -77.31 -68.53
C MET A 1 4.08 -76.76 -67.47
N THR A 2 4.40 -75.49 -67.59
CA THR A 2 5.37 -74.80 -66.71
C THR A 2 4.58 -73.93 -65.74
N VAL A 3 4.73 -74.22 -64.44
CA VAL A 3 4.07 -73.47 -63.39
C VAL A 3 4.90 -72.21 -63.06
N PRO A 4 4.38 -71.00 -63.07
CA PRO A 4 5.12 -69.79 -62.74
C PRO A 4 5.34 -69.73 -61.24
N ARG A 5 6.58 -69.45 -60.86
CA ARG A 5 7.06 -69.21 -59.50
C ARG A 5 6.60 -67.84 -59.01
N GLN A 6 5.75 -67.79 -57.96
CA GLN A 6 5.36 -66.58 -57.30
C GLN A 6 6.61 -65.98 -56.57
N SER A 7 6.91 -64.72 -56.90
CA SER A 7 7.84 -63.92 -56.16
C SER A 7 7.28 -63.58 -54.80
N ALA A 8 8.01 -63.91 -53.75
CA ALA A 8 7.67 -63.46 -52.40
C ALA A 8 7.76 -61.93 -52.30
N ALA A 9 6.75 -61.34 -51.77
CA ALA A 9 6.73 -59.88 -51.46
C ALA A 9 7.74 -59.54 -50.36
N PRO A 10 8.41 -58.40 -50.40
CA PRO A 10 9.34 -58.01 -49.34
C PRO A 10 8.59 -57.77 -48.03
N ASP A 11 9.13 -58.30 -46.93
CA ASP A 11 8.66 -58.08 -45.56
C ASP A 11 8.70 -56.59 -45.19
N GLU A 12 7.51 -55.98 -45.13
CA GLU A 12 7.27 -54.53 -44.84
C GLU A 12 7.13 -54.26 -43.34
N ASN A 13 7.99 -54.82 -42.50
CA ASN A 13 7.94 -54.57 -41.04
C ASN A 13 9.31 -54.48 -40.38
N PHE A 14 10.26 -53.79 -41.00
CA PHE A 14 11.46 -53.39 -40.29
C PHE A 14 11.27 -51.95 -39.76
N ARG A 15 10.55 -51.78 -38.63
CA ARG A 15 10.63 -50.55 -37.83
C ARG A 15 11.95 -50.64 -37.04
N PRO A 16 12.92 -49.71 -37.27
CA PRO A 16 14.11 -49.66 -36.44
C PRO A 16 13.73 -49.45 -34.97
N PRO A 17 14.44 -50.09 -34.01
CA PRO A 17 14.16 -49.93 -32.59
C PRO A 17 14.33 -48.47 -32.21
N GLU A 18 13.23 -47.83 -31.82
CA GLU A 18 13.28 -46.45 -31.30
C GLU A 18 14.27 -46.40 -30.13
N ASP A 19 15.27 -45.56 -30.29
CA ASP A 19 16.36 -45.37 -29.34
C ASP A 19 15.80 -45.01 -27.96
N ARG A 20 15.90 -45.90 -26.97
CA ARG A 20 15.39 -45.74 -25.59
C ARG A 20 15.80 -44.41 -24.98
N ARG A 21 16.95 -43.86 -25.39
CA ARG A 21 17.44 -42.54 -24.93
C ARG A 21 16.59 -41.38 -25.46
N HIS A 22 16.06 -41.48 -26.67
CA HIS A 22 15.16 -40.48 -27.25
C HIS A 22 13.78 -40.49 -26.58
N MET A 23 13.26 -41.68 -26.24
CA MET A 23 11.97 -41.80 -25.53
C MET A 23 12.05 -41.24 -24.10
N ILE A 24 13.16 -41.50 -23.39
CA ILE A 24 13.36 -41.00 -22.03
C ILE A 24 13.47 -39.46 -22.05
N ARG A 25 14.24 -38.89 -22.98
CA ARG A 25 14.36 -37.42 -23.13
C ARG A 25 13.02 -36.74 -23.46
N ARG A 26 12.23 -37.34 -24.35
CA ARG A 26 10.88 -36.83 -24.68
C ARG A 26 9.94 -36.85 -23.47
N ARG A 27 9.95 -37.93 -22.70
CA ARG A 27 9.15 -38.07 -21.48
C ARG A 27 9.55 -37.04 -20.42
N TRP A 28 10.86 -36.82 -20.24
CA TRP A 28 11.37 -35.79 -19.32
C TRP A 28 11.01 -34.37 -19.77
N LEU A 29 11.14 -34.07 -21.07
CA LEU A 29 10.74 -32.79 -21.63
C LEU A 29 9.23 -32.55 -21.45
N THR A 30 8.42 -33.56 -21.71
CA THR A 30 6.95 -33.44 -21.49
C THR A 30 6.62 -33.25 -20.01
N ALA A 31 7.29 -33.95 -19.10
CA ALA A 31 7.10 -33.76 -17.66
C ALA A 31 7.49 -32.36 -17.20
N ILE A 32 8.62 -31.81 -17.68
CA ILE A 32 9.04 -30.44 -17.37
C ILE A 32 8.03 -29.43 -17.91
N ILE A 33 7.54 -29.59 -19.12
CA ILE A 33 6.53 -28.71 -19.71
C ILE A 33 5.23 -28.73 -18.88
N ILE A 34 4.78 -29.92 -18.47
CA ILE A 34 3.58 -30.04 -17.62
C ILE A 34 3.78 -29.35 -16.27
N VAL A 35 4.95 -29.56 -15.63
CA VAL A 35 5.26 -28.91 -14.34
C VAL A 35 5.32 -27.38 -14.48
N LEU A 36 5.88 -26.86 -15.56
CA LEU A 36 5.90 -25.42 -15.82
C LEU A 36 4.51 -24.85 -16.14
N LEU A 37 3.72 -25.58 -16.94
CA LEU A 37 2.41 -25.14 -17.39
C LEU A 37 1.36 -25.15 -16.28
N VAL A 38 1.51 -26.02 -15.29
CA VAL A 38 0.63 -26.12 -14.12
C VAL A 38 1.22 -25.38 -12.92
N GLY A 39 2.52 -25.48 -12.70
CA GLY A 39 3.20 -24.93 -11.53
C GLY A 39 3.26 -23.39 -11.53
N ILE A 40 3.48 -22.78 -12.70
CA ILE A 40 3.53 -21.30 -12.79
C ILE A 40 2.15 -20.66 -12.52
N PRO A 41 1.04 -21.10 -13.18
CA PRO A 41 -0.27 -20.56 -12.86
C PRO A 41 -0.73 -20.86 -11.43
N ALA A 42 -0.45 -22.07 -10.91
CA ALA A 42 -0.78 -22.42 -9.54
C ALA A 42 0.00 -21.56 -8.53
N GLY A 43 1.28 -21.33 -8.74
CA GLY A 43 2.11 -20.44 -7.92
C GLY A 43 1.61 -19.00 -7.96
N TYR A 44 1.22 -18.51 -9.12
CA TYR A 44 0.64 -17.18 -9.28
C TYR A 44 -0.70 -17.03 -8.53
N LEU A 45 -1.56 -18.05 -8.58
CA LEU A 45 -2.84 -18.06 -7.86
C LEU A 45 -2.65 -18.06 -6.34
N VAL A 46 -1.63 -18.78 -5.82
CA VAL A 46 -1.32 -18.76 -4.39
C VAL A 46 -0.85 -17.38 -3.94
N VAL A 47 0.10 -16.77 -4.67
CA VAL A 47 0.60 -15.41 -4.36
C VAL A 47 -0.53 -14.37 -4.47
N SER A 48 -1.38 -14.45 -5.50
CA SER A 48 -2.53 -13.55 -5.65
C SER A 48 -3.58 -13.74 -4.55
N ALA A 49 -3.79 -14.97 -4.08
CA ALA A 49 -4.73 -15.26 -3.00
C ALA A 49 -4.24 -14.73 -1.65
N GLU A 50 -2.94 -14.81 -1.36
CA GLU A 50 -2.35 -14.24 -0.15
C GLU A 50 -2.42 -12.70 -0.18
N GLN A 51 -2.08 -12.09 -1.30
CA GLN A 51 -2.14 -10.65 -1.47
C GLN A 51 -3.58 -10.10 -1.38
N SER A 52 -4.57 -10.85 -1.85
CA SER A 52 -6.00 -10.52 -1.68
C SER A 52 -6.48 -10.71 -0.25
N ARG A 53 -5.97 -11.71 0.47
CA ARG A 53 -6.30 -11.93 1.90
C ARG A 53 -5.73 -10.85 2.80
N ASP A 54 -4.50 -10.42 2.55
CA ASP A 54 -3.88 -9.33 3.31
C ASP A 54 -4.61 -8.01 3.05
N SER A 55 -4.96 -7.72 1.79
CA SER A 55 -5.77 -6.53 1.46
C SER A 55 -7.19 -6.59 2.03
N GLY A 56 -7.78 -7.78 2.15
CA GLY A 56 -9.09 -8.00 2.78
C GLY A 56 -9.05 -7.81 4.30
N ARG A 57 -8.04 -8.36 4.96
CA ARG A 57 -7.81 -8.20 6.40
C ARG A 57 -7.53 -6.75 6.79
N ASP A 58 -6.75 -6.04 5.99
CA ASP A 58 -6.50 -4.62 6.20
C ASP A 58 -7.78 -3.79 6.07
N LYS A 59 -8.63 -4.10 5.09
CA LYS A 59 -9.94 -3.44 4.92
C LYS A 59 -10.93 -3.79 6.03
N GLU A 60 -10.98 -5.04 6.47
CA GLU A 60 -11.82 -5.45 7.62
C GLU A 60 -11.34 -4.82 8.93
N ALA A 61 -10.03 -4.78 9.15
CA ALA A 61 -9.45 -4.08 10.29
C ALA A 61 -9.67 -2.55 10.19
N GLU A 62 -9.68 -1.96 9.00
CA GLU A 62 -10.02 -0.56 8.77
C GLU A 62 -11.51 -0.28 9.01
N SER A 63 -12.41 -1.17 8.60
CA SER A 63 -13.86 -1.00 8.81
C SER A 63 -14.31 -1.27 10.24
N SER A 64 -13.54 -2.06 11.01
CA SER A 64 -13.86 -2.40 12.40
C SER A 64 -13.22 -1.46 13.43
N ALA A 65 -12.23 -0.66 13.03
CA ALA A 65 -11.55 0.27 13.92
C ALA A 65 -12.29 1.60 13.97
N SER A 66 -13.11 1.81 14.99
CA SER A 66 -13.56 3.16 15.36
C SER A 66 -12.40 3.90 16.02
N GLY A 67 -11.65 4.70 15.26
CA GLY A 67 -10.61 5.55 15.83
C GLY A 67 -9.21 5.36 15.24
N LEU A 68 -8.25 6.05 15.84
CA LEU A 68 -6.84 6.05 15.43
C LEU A 68 -6.18 4.67 15.60
N ARG A 69 -5.48 4.23 14.57
CA ARG A 69 -4.63 3.03 14.59
C ARG A 69 -3.19 3.43 14.89
N ASP A 70 -2.60 2.81 15.91
CA ASP A 70 -1.20 3.06 16.33
C ASP A 70 -0.19 2.42 15.38
N THR A 71 -0.20 2.86 14.13
CA THR A 71 0.71 2.40 13.08
C THR A 71 0.97 3.50 12.07
N TRP A 72 1.96 3.29 11.21
CA TRP A 72 2.27 4.21 10.12
C TRP A 72 1.28 4.03 8.96
N PRO A 73 0.76 5.13 8.39
CA PRO A 73 0.05 5.04 7.12
C PRO A 73 1.00 4.53 6.02
N SER A 74 0.50 3.75 5.09
CA SER A 74 1.30 3.23 3.97
C SER A 74 1.97 4.36 3.19
N GLN A 75 3.05 4.06 2.49
CA GLN A 75 3.76 5.06 1.67
C GLN A 75 2.83 5.66 0.61
N MET A 76 1.95 4.86 0.03
CA MET A 76 0.95 5.32 -0.93
C MET A 76 -0.01 6.32 -0.29
N LYS A 77 -0.59 6.01 0.88
CA LYS A 77 -1.50 6.92 1.61
C LYS A 77 -0.80 8.25 1.92
N ARG A 78 0.42 8.21 2.46
CA ARG A 78 1.20 9.43 2.75
C ARG A 78 1.42 10.30 1.50
N ARG A 79 1.63 9.68 0.35
CA ARG A 79 1.83 10.38 -0.94
C ARG A 79 0.53 10.97 -1.46
N VAL A 80 -0.56 10.17 -1.48
CA VAL A 80 -1.89 10.63 -1.97
C VAL A 80 -2.42 11.79 -1.14
N PHE A 81 -2.28 11.71 0.17
CA PHE A 81 -2.76 12.75 1.10
C PHE A 81 -1.74 13.86 1.38
N GLY A 82 -0.55 13.82 0.77
CA GLY A 82 0.47 14.85 0.98
C GLY A 82 0.90 15.01 2.43
N VAL A 83 1.02 13.89 3.19
CA VAL A 83 1.42 13.90 4.61
C VAL A 83 2.79 13.22 4.75
N PRO A 84 3.90 13.96 4.59
CA PRO A 84 5.26 13.44 4.64
C PRO A 84 5.73 13.31 6.09
N ILE A 85 5.38 12.23 6.78
CA ILE A 85 5.79 12.01 8.18
C ILE A 85 7.33 11.87 8.25
N PRO A 86 8.02 12.70 9.07
CA PRO A 86 9.46 12.67 9.17
C PRO A 86 9.99 11.35 9.72
N PRO A 87 11.18 10.90 9.29
CA PRO A 87 11.81 9.73 9.88
C PRO A 87 12.08 9.96 11.38
N LYS A 88 12.04 8.89 12.18
CA LYS A 88 12.19 8.90 13.64
C LYS A 88 11.03 9.56 14.41
N SER A 89 9.90 9.88 13.76
CA SER A 89 8.66 10.25 14.46
C SER A 89 8.17 9.12 15.36
N LYS A 90 7.59 9.45 16.51
CA LYS A 90 7.09 8.50 17.52
C LYS A 90 5.59 8.70 17.75
N GLY A 91 4.93 7.64 18.21
CA GLY A 91 3.48 7.68 18.48
C GLY A 91 2.70 8.09 17.23
N VAL A 92 3.09 7.51 16.09
CA VAL A 92 2.39 7.73 14.82
C VAL A 92 1.11 6.92 14.87
N ALA A 93 0.00 7.61 14.68
CA ALA A 93 -1.29 6.96 14.53
C ALA A 93 -2.07 7.65 13.42
N TYR A 94 -2.91 6.88 12.73
CA TYR A 94 -3.74 7.43 11.66
C TYR A 94 -5.12 6.80 11.64
N TYR A 95 -6.04 7.51 11.00
CA TYR A 95 -7.38 7.03 10.65
C TYR A 95 -7.76 7.60 9.28
N GLU A 96 -8.49 6.84 8.49
CA GLU A 96 -8.94 7.26 7.16
C GLU A 96 -10.45 7.13 7.06
N THR A 97 -11.08 8.14 6.53
CA THR A 97 -12.49 8.11 6.13
C THR A 97 -12.60 8.38 4.65
N SER A 98 -13.44 7.64 3.97
CA SER A 98 -13.71 7.88 2.55
C SER A 98 -15.19 7.81 2.28
N ASN A 99 -15.68 8.76 1.50
CA ASN A 99 -17.00 8.75 0.93
C ASN A 99 -16.91 9.02 -0.58
N TRP A 100 -18.03 9.02 -1.27
CA TRP A 100 -18.05 9.18 -2.73
C TRP A 100 -17.57 10.55 -3.24
N LYS A 101 -17.45 11.57 -2.37
CA LYS A 101 -17.01 12.93 -2.73
C LYS A 101 -15.62 13.26 -2.22
N THR A 102 -15.28 12.78 -1.02
CA THR A 102 -14.06 13.20 -0.32
C THR A 102 -13.46 12.04 0.46
N SER A 103 -12.15 11.99 0.47
CA SER A 103 -11.39 11.14 1.38
C SER A 103 -10.59 12.01 2.35
N ARG A 104 -10.53 11.61 3.61
CA ARG A 104 -9.80 12.32 4.65
C ARG A 104 -8.84 11.38 5.37
N LEU A 105 -7.62 11.83 5.58
CA LEU A 105 -6.63 11.15 6.37
C LEU A 105 -6.31 11.97 7.61
N PHE A 106 -6.58 11.39 8.77
CA PHE A 106 -6.25 11.91 10.09
C PHE A 106 -4.92 11.30 10.51
N VAL A 107 -3.95 12.13 10.88
CA VAL A 107 -2.62 11.65 11.31
C VAL A 107 -2.19 12.40 12.55
N GLN A 108 -1.64 11.70 13.54
CA GLN A 108 -0.92 12.31 14.65
C GLN A 108 0.46 11.68 14.80
N PHE A 109 1.44 12.48 15.21
CA PHE A 109 2.78 12.00 15.53
C PHE A 109 3.54 13.00 16.39
N ARG A 110 4.57 12.53 17.09
CA ARG A 110 5.55 13.38 17.77
C ARG A 110 6.84 13.37 17.00
N THR A 111 7.46 14.54 16.88
CA THR A 111 8.72 14.68 16.17
C THR A 111 9.66 15.65 16.92
N THR A 112 10.86 15.88 16.41
CA THR A 112 11.76 16.92 16.90
C THR A 112 11.44 18.26 16.25
N SER A 113 12.00 19.36 16.76
CA SER A 113 11.86 20.68 16.12
C SER A 113 12.31 20.66 14.64
N ALA A 114 13.46 20.06 14.34
CA ALA A 114 13.92 19.89 12.96
C ALA A 114 12.99 18.95 12.14
N GLY A 115 12.41 17.94 12.78
CA GLY A 115 11.42 17.08 12.13
C GLY A 115 10.14 17.83 11.79
N LEU A 116 9.71 18.77 12.63
CA LEU A 116 8.58 19.62 12.31
C LEU A 116 8.88 20.50 11.07
N ASP A 117 10.09 21.05 10.96
CA ASP A 117 10.48 21.83 9.77
C ASP A 117 10.43 20.97 8.50
N LEU A 118 11.02 19.76 8.55
CA LEU A 118 10.96 18.81 7.43
C LEU A 118 9.53 18.43 7.03
N PHE A 119 8.64 18.27 8.02
CA PHE A 119 7.24 18.00 7.76
C PHE A 119 6.56 19.17 7.03
N LEU A 120 6.71 20.39 7.55
CA LEU A 120 6.09 21.58 6.98
C LEU A 120 6.62 21.87 5.57
N GLU A 121 7.93 21.75 5.36
CA GLU A 121 8.55 21.86 4.03
C GLU A 121 8.02 20.83 3.06
N GLY A 122 7.85 19.59 3.51
CA GLY A 122 7.29 18.52 2.69
C GLY A 122 5.81 18.68 2.37
N VAL A 123 5.05 19.43 3.16
CA VAL A 123 3.67 19.87 2.86
C VAL A 123 3.68 21.07 1.90
N GLY A 124 4.78 21.80 1.80
CA GLY A 124 4.90 23.00 0.95
C GLY A 124 4.70 24.31 1.70
N ILE A 125 4.78 24.31 3.03
CA ILE A 125 4.74 25.50 3.88
C ILE A 125 5.98 25.56 4.78
N ASN A 126 6.16 26.66 5.47
CA ASN A 126 7.24 26.81 6.42
C ASN A 126 6.72 27.14 7.83
N ARG A 127 7.62 27.21 8.80
CA ARG A 127 7.25 27.49 10.19
C ARG A 127 6.57 28.86 10.40
N ALA A 128 6.83 29.83 9.55
CA ALA A 128 6.17 31.14 9.62
C ALA A 128 4.68 31.09 9.27
N ALA A 129 4.23 30.01 8.60
CA ALA A 129 2.82 29.79 8.34
C ALA A 129 2.04 29.32 9.58
N LEU A 130 2.73 28.78 10.60
CA LEU A 130 2.11 28.39 11.86
C LEU A 130 1.77 29.65 12.68
N LYS A 131 0.50 29.87 12.93
CA LYS A 131 0.02 30.97 13.76
C LYS A 131 -0.15 30.50 15.20
N ASN A 132 0.50 31.16 16.13
CA ASN A 132 0.44 30.85 17.56
C ASN A 132 -0.98 31.05 18.10
N GLY A 133 -1.43 30.11 18.93
CA GLY A 133 -2.76 30.11 19.53
C GLY A 133 -3.86 29.62 18.58
N GLU A 134 -3.57 29.34 17.32
CA GLU A 134 -4.56 28.89 16.34
C GLU A 134 -4.69 27.35 16.37
N ILE A 135 -5.94 26.87 16.32
CA ILE A 135 -6.31 25.48 16.12
C ILE A 135 -7.10 25.44 14.81
N THR A 136 -6.51 24.84 13.77
CA THR A 136 -7.12 24.79 12.43
C THR A 136 -8.01 23.58 12.23
N ILE A 137 -7.81 22.53 13.03
CA ILE A 137 -8.64 21.32 12.99
C ILE A 137 -9.94 21.60 13.73
N GLY A 138 -11.08 21.56 13.01
CA GLY A 138 -12.38 21.79 13.59
C GLY A 138 -12.86 20.68 14.52
N ASP A 139 -13.79 21.01 15.42
CA ASP A 139 -14.30 20.09 16.45
C ASP A 139 -14.85 18.79 15.85
N ARG A 140 -15.55 18.85 14.74
CA ARG A 140 -16.09 17.66 14.06
C ARG A 140 -15.00 16.67 13.65
N ASP A 141 -13.89 17.18 13.12
CA ASP A 141 -12.77 16.34 12.69
C ASP A 141 -12.00 15.82 13.90
N ALA A 142 -11.83 16.65 14.91
CA ALA A 142 -11.23 16.25 16.18
C ALA A 142 -12.03 15.13 16.87
N ASP A 143 -13.35 15.28 16.94
CA ASP A 143 -14.23 14.27 17.56
C ASP A 143 -14.26 12.95 16.79
N THR A 144 -14.09 12.97 15.46
CA THR A 144 -14.02 11.76 14.63
C THR A 144 -12.92 10.80 15.13
N VAL A 145 -11.81 11.33 15.63
CA VAL A 145 -10.65 10.56 16.08
C VAL A 145 -10.34 10.72 17.56
N GLY A 146 -11.23 11.39 18.30
CA GLY A 146 -11.10 11.59 19.76
C GLY A 146 -9.99 12.55 20.17
N TRP A 147 -9.56 13.45 19.30
CA TRP A 147 -8.61 14.49 19.67
C TRP A 147 -9.23 15.54 20.58
N LYS A 148 -8.43 16.05 21.51
CA LYS A 148 -8.81 17.13 22.40
C LYS A 148 -7.72 18.20 22.37
N PHE A 149 -8.13 19.45 22.21
CA PHE A 149 -7.25 20.61 22.14
C PHE A 149 -7.52 21.55 23.33
N PRO A 150 -7.11 21.19 24.55
CA PRO A 150 -7.38 21.99 25.73
C PRO A 150 -6.64 23.33 25.68
N PRO A 151 -7.25 24.43 26.15
CA PRO A 151 -6.65 25.78 26.10
C PRO A 151 -5.44 25.95 27.03
N SER A 152 -5.16 24.97 27.90
CA SER A 152 -3.99 24.96 28.77
C SER A 152 -2.68 24.58 28.09
N ARG A 153 -2.68 24.36 26.80
CA ARG A 153 -1.49 24.02 26.00
C ARG A 153 -1.18 25.11 24.99
N ASP A 154 0.08 25.14 24.58
CA ASP A 154 0.54 26.07 23.54
C ASP A 154 0.27 25.46 22.17
N TRP A 155 -0.69 26.01 21.45
CA TRP A 155 -1.08 25.57 20.14
C TRP A 155 -0.51 26.48 19.05
N ALA A 156 -0.22 25.90 17.90
CA ALA A 156 0.02 26.64 16.68
C ALA A 156 -0.64 25.91 15.50
N GLY A 157 -1.27 26.66 14.61
CA GLY A 157 -2.02 26.09 13.49
C GLY A 157 -1.69 26.71 12.15
N ALA A 158 -1.86 25.93 11.09
CA ALA A 158 -1.80 26.38 9.70
C ALA A 158 -2.72 25.56 8.83
N SER A 159 -3.39 26.20 7.89
CA SER A 159 -4.13 25.53 6.82
C SER A 159 -3.40 25.74 5.50
N HIS A 160 -3.16 24.63 4.78
CA HIS A 160 -2.59 24.64 3.44
C HIS A 160 -3.64 24.17 2.45
N THR A 161 -4.29 25.12 1.78
CA THR A 161 -5.34 24.85 0.80
C THR A 161 -4.74 24.74 -0.59
N GLN A 162 -5.04 23.67 -1.30
CA GLN A 162 -4.62 23.45 -2.66
C GLN A 162 -5.83 23.23 -3.58
N LYS A 163 -5.62 23.48 -4.87
CA LYS A 163 -6.66 23.24 -5.87
C LYS A 163 -6.76 21.74 -6.18
N ASP A 164 -7.99 21.23 -6.26
CA ASP A 164 -8.25 19.85 -6.67
C ASP A 164 -7.51 19.47 -7.97
N PRO A 165 -6.96 18.25 -8.05
CA PRO A 165 -7.08 17.12 -7.11
C PRO A 165 -5.99 17.07 -6.01
N LEU A 166 -5.22 18.15 -5.81
CA LEU A 166 -4.18 18.16 -4.79
C LEU A 166 -4.80 18.20 -3.39
N PRO A 167 -4.22 17.47 -2.40
CA PRO A 167 -4.76 17.42 -1.05
C PRO A 167 -4.58 18.75 -0.32
N SER A 168 -5.58 19.16 0.42
CA SER A 168 -5.50 20.29 1.35
C SER A 168 -5.31 19.79 2.78
N GLN A 169 -4.51 20.49 3.60
CA GLN A 169 -4.17 20.07 4.96
C GLN A 169 -4.53 21.14 6.00
N ASP A 170 -5.18 20.70 7.07
CA ASP A 170 -5.32 21.45 8.32
C ASP A 170 -4.36 20.87 9.34
N ILE A 171 -3.46 21.69 9.86
CA ILE A 171 -2.33 21.28 10.71
C ILE A 171 -2.45 22.01 12.04
N THR A 172 -2.52 21.26 13.14
CA THR A 172 -2.48 21.79 14.51
C THR A 172 -1.31 21.14 15.23
N VAL A 173 -0.47 21.96 15.88
CA VAL A 173 0.74 21.53 16.55
C VAL A 173 0.69 21.90 18.02
N ASP A 174 0.90 20.94 18.91
CA ASP A 174 1.15 21.17 20.33
C ASP A 174 2.61 21.58 20.52
N MET A 175 2.85 22.83 20.81
CA MET A 175 4.16 23.48 21.01
C MET A 175 4.54 23.59 22.49
N THR A 176 3.75 23.07 23.43
CA THR A 176 4.05 23.06 24.87
C THR A 176 5.45 22.49 25.14
N ARG A 177 5.89 21.56 24.31
CA ARG A 177 7.27 21.06 24.29
C ARG A 177 7.91 21.35 22.95
N THR A 178 8.60 22.45 22.86
CA THR A 178 9.24 22.92 21.61
C THR A 178 10.32 21.99 21.06
N ASP A 179 10.98 21.21 21.94
CA ASP A 179 11.94 20.18 21.58
C ASP A 179 11.29 18.93 20.96
N ARG A 180 10.03 18.66 21.32
CA ARG A 180 9.24 17.48 20.92
C ARG A 180 7.79 17.82 20.64
N PRO A 181 7.52 18.64 19.64
CA PRO A 181 6.16 19.00 19.27
C PRO A 181 5.36 17.76 18.87
N LYS A 182 4.04 17.80 19.15
CA LYS A 182 3.08 16.83 18.66
C LYS A 182 2.26 17.46 17.55
N VAL A 183 2.26 16.82 16.40
CA VAL A 183 1.59 17.29 15.19
C VAL A 183 0.30 16.50 14.99
N TYR A 184 -0.76 17.19 14.63
CA TYR A 184 -2.05 16.69 14.24
C TYR A 184 -2.36 17.23 12.84
N VAL A 185 -2.79 16.37 11.96
CA VAL A 185 -3.06 16.71 10.56
C VAL A 185 -4.36 16.08 10.12
N VAL A 186 -5.21 16.87 9.50
CA VAL A 186 -6.33 16.40 8.71
C VAL A 186 -6.04 16.76 7.26
N SER A 187 -5.83 15.75 6.43
CA SER A 187 -5.65 15.96 5.00
C SER A 187 -6.89 15.52 4.25
N THR A 188 -7.40 16.37 3.39
CA THR A 188 -8.60 16.14 2.59
C THR A 188 -8.25 16.12 1.12
N THR A 189 -8.72 15.11 0.39
CA THR A 189 -8.61 15.03 -1.06
C THR A 189 -9.98 14.78 -1.68
N THR A 190 -10.20 15.37 -2.85
CA THR A 190 -11.39 15.17 -3.68
C THR A 190 -10.95 14.35 -4.89
N PRO A 191 -11.56 13.17 -5.16
CA PRO A 191 -11.21 12.33 -6.31
C PRO A 191 -11.57 12.97 -7.65
#